data_575f81ab392a6935af346004e75ee12f
#
_entry.id   575f81ab392a6935af346004e75ee12f
#
_cell.length_a   1.000
_cell.length_b   1.000
_cell.length_c   1.000
_cell.angle_alpha   90.00
_cell.angle_beta   90.00
_cell.angle_gamma   90.00
#
_symmetry.space_group_name_H-M   'P 1'
#
loop_
_entity.id
_entity.type
_entity.pdbx_description
1 polymer ?
#
loop_
_entity_poly.entity_id
_entity_poly.type
_entity_poly.pdbx_seq_one_letter_code
_entity_poly.pdbx_strand_id
1 'polypeptide(L)'
;DLNPHNRAFVAARAEALGLAAKLRCFRDLDDPALPRQFDTIVCLDVLEHLSDPAGQLEVFAGRLTDSGVALLNWYFFKGFSGEYPFHFDGEALVNRFFTTLQQRFLEVFHPYLITTRAYRLQAQTPGG
;
A
#
# COMPACT_ATOMS: atom_id res chain seq x y z
N ASP A 1 -7.54 -8.40 3.21
CA ASP A 1 -7.51 -9.38 2.10
C ASP A 1 -8.92 -9.87 1.79
N LEU A 2 -9.35 -9.74 0.54
CA LEU A 2 -10.70 -10.16 0.08
C LEU A 2 -10.88 -11.68 0.11
N ASN A 3 -9.79 -12.45 -0.04
CA ASN A 3 -9.86 -13.90 -0.09
C ASN A 3 -10.01 -14.51 1.32
N PRO A 4 -11.13 -15.18 1.62
CA PRO A 4 -11.36 -15.76 2.94
C PRO A 4 -10.37 -16.90 3.28
N HIS A 5 -9.90 -17.64 2.28
CA HIS A 5 -8.92 -18.71 2.49
C HIS A 5 -7.55 -18.16 2.92
N ASN A 6 -7.12 -17.05 2.29
CA ASN A 6 -5.88 -16.39 2.68
C ASN A 6 -5.98 -15.85 4.12
N ARG A 7 -7.10 -15.23 4.48
CA ARG A 7 -7.32 -14.75 5.86
C ARG A 7 -7.30 -15.89 6.87
N ALA A 8 -7.96 -17.00 6.57
CA ALA A 8 -7.96 -18.19 7.44
C ALA A 8 -6.55 -18.78 7.60
N PHE A 9 -5.78 -18.86 6.51
CA PHE A 9 -4.39 -19.33 6.55
C PHE A 9 -3.52 -18.44 7.42
N VAL A 10 -3.60 -17.12 7.23
CA VAL A 10 -2.82 -16.14 8.01
C VAL A 10 -3.19 -16.19 9.49
N ALA A 11 -4.49 -16.32 9.82
CA ALA A 11 -4.95 -16.44 11.20
C ALA A 11 -4.41 -17.72 11.87
N ALA A 12 -4.51 -18.87 11.19
CA ALA A 12 -3.97 -20.14 11.70
C ALA A 12 -2.45 -20.08 11.88
N ARG A 13 -1.74 -19.44 10.95
CA ARG A 13 -0.29 -19.26 11.04
C ARG A 13 0.11 -18.35 12.20
N ALA A 14 -0.63 -17.26 12.41
CA ALA A 14 -0.40 -16.36 13.52
C ALA A 14 -0.61 -17.06 14.88
N GLU A 15 -1.63 -17.90 14.98
CA GLU A 15 -1.89 -18.71 16.19
C GLU A 15 -0.73 -19.68 16.45
N ALA A 16 -0.31 -20.44 15.44
CA ALA A 16 0.82 -21.38 15.52
C ALA A 16 2.14 -20.70 15.94
N LEU A 17 2.31 -19.42 15.62
CA LEU A 17 3.50 -18.61 15.98
C LEU A 17 3.34 -17.82 17.28
N GLY A 18 2.22 -17.94 17.98
CA GLY A 18 1.93 -17.17 19.21
C GLY A 18 1.70 -15.67 18.95
N LEU A 19 1.31 -15.30 17.73
CA LEU A 19 1.09 -13.91 17.30
C LEU A 19 -0.39 -13.53 17.21
N ALA A 20 -1.32 -14.42 17.53
CA ALA A 20 -2.75 -14.19 17.38
C ALA A 20 -3.26 -12.92 18.09
N ALA A 21 -2.70 -12.58 19.25
CA ALA A 21 -3.05 -11.38 19.98
C ALA A 21 -2.53 -10.08 19.34
N LYS A 22 -1.56 -10.18 18.42
CA LYS A 22 -0.89 -9.04 17.76
C LYS A 22 -1.32 -8.84 16.31
N LEU A 23 -2.05 -9.81 15.74
CA LEU A 23 -2.42 -9.80 14.33
C LEU A 23 -3.93 -9.96 14.17
N ARG A 24 -4.55 -9.04 13.44
CA ARG A 24 -5.96 -9.07 13.09
C ARG A 24 -6.11 -9.01 11.59
N CYS A 25 -6.94 -9.88 11.04
CA CYS A 25 -7.25 -9.92 9.62
C CYS A 25 -8.61 -9.28 9.35
N PHE A 26 -8.63 -8.40 8.37
CA PHE A 26 -9.84 -7.72 7.91
C PHE A 26 -10.06 -8.01 6.43
N ARG A 27 -11.31 -7.95 5.99
CA ARG A 27 -11.67 -8.14 4.59
C ARG A 27 -11.18 -6.97 3.74
N ASP A 28 -11.49 -5.75 4.17
CA ASP A 28 -11.21 -4.52 3.44
C ASP A 28 -10.92 -3.37 4.43
N LEU A 29 -10.62 -2.20 3.90
CA LEU A 29 -10.31 -1.01 4.68
C LEU A 29 -11.55 -0.27 5.20
N ASP A 30 -12.74 -0.67 4.80
CA ASP A 30 -13.99 -0.05 5.21
C ASP A 30 -14.58 -0.70 6.48
N ASP A 31 -13.93 -1.74 7.01
CA ASP A 31 -14.32 -2.40 8.23
C ASP A 31 -14.29 -1.39 9.41
N PRO A 32 -15.45 -1.16 10.09
CA PRO A 32 -15.53 -0.18 11.17
C PRO A 32 -14.70 -0.54 12.42
N ALA A 33 -14.24 -1.78 12.53
CA ALA A 33 -13.34 -2.22 13.59
C ALA A 33 -11.87 -1.88 13.33
N LEU A 34 -11.53 -1.40 12.11
CA LEU A 34 -10.19 -0.92 11.80
C LEU A 34 -9.92 0.43 12.48
N PRO A 35 -8.71 0.64 13.01
CA PRO A 35 -8.26 1.97 13.39
C PRO A 35 -8.36 2.96 12.23
N ARG A 36 -8.64 4.22 12.53
CA ARG A 36 -8.73 5.25 11.49
C ARG A 36 -7.37 5.62 10.92
N GLN A 37 -6.33 5.56 11.75
CA GLN A 37 -4.96 5.91 11.37
C GLN A 37 -3.98 4.83 11.80
N PHE A 38 -2.87 4.76 11.07
CA PHE A 38 -1.79 3.82 11.27
C PHE A 38 -0.44 4.53 11.28
N ASP A 39 0.46 4.09 12.13
CA ASP A 39 1.84 4.59 12.16
C ASP A 39 2.67 4.03 11.01
N THR A 40 2.30 2.84 10.51
CA THR A 40 2.96 2.21 9.37
C THR A 40 1.93 1.54 8.47
N ILE A 41 2.07 1.77 7.17
CA ILE A 41 1.33 1.07 6.13
C ILE A 41 2.34 0.31 5.28
N VAL A 42 2.09 -0.97 5.02
CA VAL A 42 2.91 -1.81 4.14
C VAL A 42 2.02 -2.33 3.01
N CYS A 43 2.40 -2.02 1.77
CA CYS A 43 1.68 -2.47 0.58
C CYS A 43 2.69 -2.91 -0.47
N LEU A 44 2.86 -4.22 -0.61
CA LEU A 44 3.86 -4.84 -1.47
C LEU A 44 3.17 -5.76 -2.48
N ASP A 45 3.56 -5.63 -3.75
CA ASP A 45 3.06 -6.42 -4.88
C ASP A 45 1.52 -6.38 -5.00
N VAL A 46 0.94 -5.19 -4.84
CA VAL A 46 -0.52 -4.97 -4.89
C VAL A 46 -0.89 -3.84 -5.85
N LEU A 47 -0.18 -2.72 -5.81
CA LEU A 47 -0.58 -1.49 -6.51
C LEU A 47 -0.68 -1.66 -8.03
N GLU A 48 0.17 -2.46 -8.62
CA GLU A 48 0.19 -2.82 -10.04
C GLU A 48 -1.03 -3.64 -10.49
N HIS A 49 -1.75 -4.24 -9.56
CA HIS A 49 -2.95 -5.04 -9.83
C HIS A 49 -4.26 -4.26 -9.63
N LEU A 50 -4.18 -3.01 -9.19
CA LEU A 50 -5.35 -2.18 -8.94
C LEU A 50 -5.74 -1.38 -10.18
N SER A 51 -7.03 -1.29 -10.44
CA SER A 51 -7.57 -0.42 -11.51
C SER A 51 -7.48 1.07 -11.16
N ASP A 52 -7.35 1.42 -9.88
CA ASP A 52 -7.17 2.78 -9.38
C ASP A 52 -6.10 2.85 -8.28
N PRO A 53 -4.81 2.66 -8.63
CA PRO A 53 -3.73 2.71 -7.64
C PRO A 53 -3.51 4.13 -7.09
N ALA A 54 -3.85 5.18 -7.84
CA ALA A 54 -3.81 6.56 -7.36
C ALA A 54 -4.83 6.80 -6.24
N GLY A 55 -6.07 6.32 -6.42
CA GLY A 55 -7.09 6.36 -5.38
C GLY A 55 -6.67 5.59 -4.12
N GLN A 56 -5.96 4.47 -4.28
CA GLN A 56 -5.41 3.74 -3.14
C GLN A 56 -4.35 4.55 -2.39
N LEU A 57 -3.51 5.33 -3.08
CA LEU A 57 -2.56 6.24 -2.42
C LEU A 57 -3.27 7.34 -1.61
N GLU A 58 -4.39 7.88 -2.11
CA GLU A 58 -5.20 8.84 -1.36
C GLU A 58 -5.78 8.23 -0.08
N VAL A 59 -6.24 6.98 -0.14
CA VAL A 59 -6.68 6.24 1.05
C VAL A 59 -5.54 6.08 2.04
N PHE A 60 -4.35 5.72 1.59
CA PHE A 60 -3.17 5.62 2.47
C PHE A 60 -2.80 6.96 3.10
N ALA A 61 -2.82 8.04 2.31
CA ALA A 61 -2.56 9.37 2.83
C ALA A 61 -3.55 9.80 3.93
N GLY A 62 -4.83 9.46 3.77
CA GLY A 62 -5.87 9.74 4.78
C GLY A 62 -5.80 8.82 6.02
N ARG A 63 -5.11 7.70 5.92
CA ARG A 63 -5.00 6.69 6.99
C ARG A 63 -3.64 6.67 7.70
N LEU A 64 -2.65 7.35 7.18
CA LEU A 64 -1.33 7.43 7.80
C LEU A 64 -1.31 8.58 8.82
N THR A 65 -0.71 8.35 9.98
CA THR A 65 -0.46 9.43 10.95
C THR A 65 0.56 10.44 10.38
N ASP A 66 0.59 11.66 10.90
CA ASP A 66 1.49 12.73 10.42
C ASP A 66 2.98 12.33 10.46
N SER A 67 3.37 11.51 11.41
CA SER A 67 4.73 10.96 11.53
C SER A 67 4.88 9.55 10.95
N GLY A 68 3.82 9.02 10.36
CA GLY A 68 3.77 7.65 9.85
C GLY A 68 4.63 7.42 8.63
N VAL A 69 4.87 6.14 8.33
CA VAL A 69 5.67 5.70 7.18
C VAL A 69 4.88 4.69 6.36
N ALA A 70 4.83 4.89 5.05
CA ALA A 70 4.33 3.91 4.10
C ALA A 70 5.50 3.19 3.42
N LEU A 71 5.49 1.87 3.44
CA LEU A 71 6.43 1.02 2.71
C LEU A 71 5.71 0.46 1.49
N LEU A 72 6.12 0.90 0.31
CA LEU A 72 5.43 0.63 -0.94
C LEU A 72 6.39 0.05 -1.98
N ASN A 73 5.85 -0.79 -2.87
CA ASN A 73 6.46 -1.11 -4.14
C ASN A 73 5.36 -1.18 -5.22
N TRP A 74 5.77 -1.20 -6.46
CA TRP A 74 4.91 -1.37 -7.63
C TRP A 74 5.72 -1.88 -8.81
N TYR A 75 5.05 -2.52 -9.76
CA TYR A 75 5.63 -3.00 -11.00
C TYR A 75 4.62 -2.84 -12.15
N PHE A 76 4.43 -1.60 -12.61
CA PHE A 76 3.51 -1.27 -13.71
C PHE A 76 4.09 -1.67 -15.05
N PHE A 77 4.22 -2.96 -15.27
CA PHE A 77 4.78 -3.51 -16.49
C PHE A 77 4.23 -4.93 -16.71
N LYS A 78 3.73 -5.19 -17.90
CA LYS A 78 3.19 -6.51 -18.25
C LYS A 78 4.24 -7.50 -18.74
N GLY A 79 5.49 -7.08 -18.86
CA GLY A 79 6.54 -7.86 -19.48
C GLY A 79 6.66 -7.60 -20.99
N PHE A 80 7.80 -7.92 -21.56
CA PHE A 80 8.03 -7.77 -23.00
C PHE A 80 7.20 -8.75 -23.85
N SER A 81 6.84 -9.89 -23.27
CA SER A 81 6.02 -10.93 -23.90
C SER A 81 4.72 -11.21 -23.12
N GLY A 82 4.30 -10.30 -22.24
CA GLY A 82 3.09 -10.46 -21.44
C GLY A 82 3.24 -11.43 -20.27
N GLU A 83 4.44 -11.53 -19.69
CA GLU A 83 4.74 -12.44 -18.57
C GLU A 83 3.94 -12.11 -17.31
N TYR A 84 3.50 -10.85 -17.19
CA TYR A 84 2.71 -10.34 -16.06
C TYR A 84 1.35 -9.83 -16.56
N PRO A 85 0.45 -10.71 -17.02
CA PRO A 85 -0.80 -10.30 -17.70
C PRO A 85 -1.76 -9.52 -16.81
N PHE A 86 -1.64 -9.69 -15.48
CA PHE A 86 -2.51 -9.03 -14.50
C PHE A 86 -1.96 -7.71 -13.96
N HIS A 87 -0.78 -7.27 -14.42
CA HIS A 87 -0.28 -5.92 -14.11
C HIS A 87 -0.92 -4.90 -15.04
N PHE A 88 -1.24 -3.73 -14.49
CA PHE A 88 -1.62 -2.58 -15.30
C PHE A 88 -0.37 -1.80 -15.72
N ASP A 89 -0.35 -1.32 -16.95
CA ASP A 89 0.76 -0.53 -17.51
C ASP A 89 0.29 0.62 -18.41
N GLY A 90 -1.01 0.93 -18.37
CA GLY A 90 -1.59 2.04 -19.13
C GLY A 90 -0.99 3.39 -18.72
N GLU A 91 -0.49 4.16 -19.70
CA GLU A 91 0.21 5.43 -19.48
C GLU A 91 -0.59 6.41 -18.59
N ALA A 92 -1.89 6.58 -18.86
CA ALA A 92 -2.73 7.48 -18.09
C ALA A 92 -2.87 7.06 -16.61
N LEU A 93 -3.00 5.76 -16.35
CA LEU A 93 -3.06 5.21 -14.99
C LEU A 93 -1.74 5.41 -14.26
N VAL A 94 -0.63 5.10 -14.91
CA VAL A 94 0.72 5.21 -14.35
C VAL A 94 1.07 6.67 -14.06
N ASN A 95 0.79 7.57 -15.01
CA ASN A 95 1.03 9.01 -14.82
C ASN A 95 0.21 9.57 -13.66
N ARG A 96 -1.06 9.18 -13.52
CA ARG A 96 -1.89 9.61 -12.41
C ARG A 96 -1.37 9.07 -11.08
N PHE A 97 -0.92 7.83 -11.04
CA PHE A 97 -0.30 7.24 -9.85
C PHE A 97 0.93 8.04 -9.39
N PHE A 98 1.88 8.30 -10.28
CA PHE A 98 3.09 9.05 -9.92
C PHE A 98 2.81 10.51 -9.58
N THR A 99 1.85 11.14 -10.25
CA THR A 99 1.41 12.49 -9.89
C THR A 99 0.87 12.53 -8.45
N THR A 100 -0.01 11.60 -8.10
CA THR A 100 -0.57 11.50 -6.75
C THR A 100 0.52 11.19 -5.72
N LEU A 101 1.43 10.25 -6.03
CA LEU A 101 2.54 9.91 -5.15
C LEU A 101 3.40 11.14 -4.83
N GLN A 102 3.77 11.92 -5.85
CA GLN A 102 4.60 13.12 -5.70
C GLN A 102 3.89 14.27 -4.97
N GLN A 103 2.58 14.37 -5.12
CA GLN A 103 1.78 15.40 -4.44
C GLN A 103 1.53 15.11 -2.97
N ARG A 104 1.41 13.85 -2.61
CA ARG A 104 0.98 13.44 -1.27
C ARG A 104 2.11 12.95 -0.37
N PHE A 105 3.21 12.48 -0.95
CA PHE A 105 4.27 11.80 -0.23
C PHE A 105 5.66 12.33 -0.58
N LEU A 106 6.56 12.20 0.40
CA LEU A 106 8.00 12.38 0.23
C LEU A 106 8.68 11.03 0.40
N GLU A 107 9.53 10.67 -0.54
CA GLU A 107 10.36 9.48 -0.41
C GLU A 107 11.44 9.71 0.65
N VAL A 108 11.56 8.77 1.58
CA VAL A 108 12.59 8.74 2.60
C VAL A 108 13.62 7.70 2.21
N PHE A 109 14.84 8.14 1.94
CA PHE A 109 15.92 7.21 1.61
C PHE A 109 16.20 6.25 2.77
N HIS A 110 16.29 4.97 2.43
CA HIS A 110 16.66 3.92 3.38
C HIS A 110 17.68 2.98 2.73
N PRO A 111 18.90 2.84 3.26
CA PRO A 111 20.01 2.16 2.58
C PRO A 111 19.78 0.65 2.38
N TYR A 112 18.87 0.05 3.14
CA TYR A 112 18.58 -1.39 3.04
C TYR A 112 17.34 -1.72 2.19
N LEU A 113 16.60 -0.70 1.72
CA LEU A 113 15.45 -0.89 0.83
C LEU A 113 15.89 -0.73 -0.63
N ILE A 114 15.81 -1.82 -1.41
CA ILE A 114 16.22 -1.83 -2.82
C ILE A 114 15.00 -1.76 -3.73
N THR A 115 14.06 -2.69 -3.61
CA THR A 115 12.85 -2.78 -4.43
C THR A 115 11.61 -2.18 -3.77
N THR A 116 11.67 -1.96 -2.46
CA THR A 116 10.63 -1.32 -1.66
C THR A 116 11.12 0.07 -1.27
N ARG A 117 10.21 1.03 -1.26
CA ARG A 117 10.52 2.43 -0.93
C ARG A 117 9.73 2.89 0.27
N ALA A 118 10.34 3.74 1.09
CA ALA A 118 9.70 4.33 2.26
C ALA A 118 9.24 5.76 1.95
N TYR A 119 8.02 6.08 2.37
CA TYR A 119 7.39 7.38 2.14
C TYR A 119 6.84 7.93 3.44
N ARG A 120 6.88 9.25 3.59
CA ARG A 120 6.16 10.03 4.60
C ARG A 120 5.17 10.94 3.92
N LEU A 121 4.15 11.39 4.65
CA LEU A 121 3.26 12.42 4.14
C LEU A 121 4.04 13.71 3.88
N GLN A 122 3.78 14.33 2.74
CA GLN A 122 4.24 15.68 2.46
C GLN A 122 3.50 16.64 3.37
N ALA A 123 4.23 17.50 4.08
CA ALA A 123 3.61 18.54 4.87
C ALA A 123 2.72 19.42 3.95
N GLN A 124 1.44 19.50 4.26
CA GLN A 124 0.57 20.44 3.57
C GLN A 124 1.02 21.83 3.98
N THR A 125 1.54 22.60 3.03
CA THR A 125 1.73 24.02 3.25
C THR A 125 0.35 24.59 3.58
N PRO A 126 0.14 25.25 4.73
CA PRO A 126 -1.10 25.95 4.98
C PRO A 126 -1.31 26.88 3.80
N GLY A 127 -2.42 26.71 3.08
CA GLY A 127 -2.73 27.55 1.93
C GLY A 127 -2.57 29.02 2.29
N GLY A 128 -1.71 29.67 1.55
CA GLY A 128 -1.62 31.12 1.63
C GLY A 128 -2.92 31.75 1.14
#